data_3b9b19a23cf1e1d044fde38a644ae42d
#
_entry.id   3b9b19a23cf1e1d044fde38a644ae42d
#
_cell.length_a   1.000
_cell.length_b   1.000
_cell.length_c   1.000
_cell.angle_alpha   90.00
_cell.angle_beta   90.00
_cell.angle_gamma   90.00
#
_symmetry.space_group_name_H-M   'P 1'
#
loop_
_entity.id
_entity.type
_entity.pdbx_description
1 polymer ?
#
loop_
_entity_poly.entity_id
_entity_poly.type
_entity_poly.pdbx_seq_one_letter_code
_entity_poly.pdbx_strand_id
1 'polypeptide(L)'
;GEGHINLKGFRQNLDVDLYLKNPSTIMGKLNDDERVAAFSVRVLSGGMIGSPYNSVGGLIYGVNAEQEKKVSKIKDAIVAGDYLTGEKRELLIGDEMADLLEVKTGDRIVLTAAKVNSNELTQDLFRVKGIFEFGNRELDEEIVFINLADGQALLDMKEGAHQIVLQFQNEATSRDNDFVLLENNPTQDLE
;
A
#
# COMPACT_ATOMS: atom_id res chain seq x y z
N GLY A 1 2.17 -10.68 3.86
CA GLY A 1 0.91 -11.28 4.33
C GLY A 1 0.61 -12.57 3.57
N GLU A 2 -0.12 -13.45 4.19
CA GLU A 2 -0.40 -14.80 3.65
C GLU A 2 -1.68 -14.84 2.80
N GLY A 3 -2.57 -13.85 2.98
CA GLY A 3 -3.80 -13.71 2.20
C GLY A 3 -4.03 -12.28 1.74
N HIS A 4 -4.86 -12.13 0.69
CA HIS A 4 -5.22 -10.84 0.13
C HIS A 4 -6.72 -10.81 -0.19
N ILE A 5 -7.37 -9.67 0.04
CA ILE A 5 -8.74 -9.39 -0.37
C ILE A 5 -8.71 -8.16 -1.28
N ASN A 6 -9.21 -8.29 -2.51
CA ASN A 6 -9.33 -7.20 -3.48
C ASN A 6 -10.66 -7.32 -4.22
N LEU A 7 -11.03 -6.29 -5.00
CA LEU A 7 -12.04 -6.46 -6.04
C LEU A 7 -11.47 -7.33 -7.16
N LYS A 8 -12.32 -8.20 -7.71
CA LYS A 8 -11.97 -9.10 -8.81
C LYS A 8 -11.39 -8.33 -9.99
N GLY A 9 -10.26 -8.80 -10.50
CA GLY A 9 -9.54 -8.18 -11.60
C GLY A 9 -8.53 -7.09 -11.21
N PHE A 10 -8.54 -6.60 -9.96
CA PHE A 10 -7.60 -5.57 -9.53
C PHE A 10 -6.13 -6.02 -9.67
N ARG A 11 -5.81 -7.22 -9.20
CA ARG A 11 -4.43 -7.74 -9.21
C ARG A 11 -3.85 -7.94 -10.61
N GLN A 12 -4.71 -8.16 -11.60
CA GLN A 12 -4.27 -8.42 -12.98
C GLN A 12 -3.80 -7.16 -13.70
N ASN A 13 -4.45 -6.03 -13.44
CA ASN A 13 -4.25 -4.78 -14.18
C ASN A 13 -3.84 -3.60 -13.30
N LEU A 14 -3.86 -3.73 -11.96
CA LEU A 14 -3.70 -2.64 -10.99
C LEU A 14 -4.59 -1.43 -11.32
N ASP A 15 -5.83 -1.72 -11.75
CA ASP A 15 -6.80 -0.69 -12.10
C ASP A 15 -7.28 0.05 -10.85
N VAL A 16 -6.89 1.30 -10.71
CA VAL A 16 -7.21 2.14 -9.54
C VAL A 16 -8.70 2.34 -9.31
N ASP A 17 -9.52 2.13 -10.35
CA ASP A 17 -10.97 2.24 -10.25
C ASP A 17 -11.62 0.99 -9.63
N LEU A 18 -10.88 -0.12 -9.53
CA LEU A 18 -11.31 -1.35 -8.86
C LEU A 18 -10.92 -1.33 -7.38
N TYR A 19 -11.66 -0.60 -6.56
CA TYR A 19 -11.38 -0.47 -5.13
C TYR A 19 -12.61 -0.74 -4.25
N LEU A 20 -12.36 -1.18 -3.03
CA LEU A 20 -13.35 -1.38 -1.97
C LEU A 20 -13.81 0.00 -1.48
N LYS A 21 -15.06 0.39 -1.74
CA LYS A 21 -15.59 1.71 -1.36
C LYS A 21 -15.78 1.86 0.15
N ASN A 22 -16.12 0.77 0.83
CA ASN A 22 -16.33 0.75 2.26
C ASN A 22 -15.67 -0.48 2.91
N PRO A 23 -14.35 -0.47 3.09
CA PRO A 23 -13.61 -1.59 3.67
C PRO A 23 -13.94 -1.84 5.15
N SER A 24 -14.57 -0.88 5.83
CA SER A 24 -14.87 -0.98 7.27
C SER A 24 -15.73 -2.18 7.63
N THR A 25 -16.69 -2.57 6.78
CA THR A 25 -17.51 -3.77 6.99
C THR A 25 -16.67 -5.04 6.96
N ILE A 26 -15.73 -5.14 6.01
CA ILE A 26 -14.81 -6.27 5.91
C ILE A 26 -13.86 -6.28 7.11
N MET A 27 -13.32 -5.12 7.47
CA MET A 27 -12.43 -4.98 8.64
C MET A 27 -13.12 -5.41 9.94
N GLY A 28 -14.42 -5.09 10.12
CA GLY A 28 -15.20 -5.55 11.25
C GLY A 28 -15.26 -7.07 11.33
N LYS A 29 -15.57 -7.75 10.21
CA LYS A 29 -15.58 -9.21 10.14
C LYS A 29 -14.20 -9.83 10.42
N LEU A 30 -13.12 -9.21 9.93
CA LEU A 30 -11.75 -9.67 10.17
C LEU A 30 -11.32 -9.54 11.62
N ASN A 31 -11.76 -8.48 12.32
CA ASN A 31 -11.51 -8.32 13.75
C ASN A 31 -12.19 -9.40 14.61
N ASP A 32 -13.35 -9.87 14.17
CA ASP A 32 -14.14 -10.88 14.88
C ASP A 32 -13.75 -12.32 14.52
N ASP A 33 -12.85 -12.51 13.53
CA ASP A 33 -12.44 -13.84 13.08
C ASP A 33 -11.16 -14.29 13.79
N GLU A 34 -11.30 -15.28 14.66
CA GLU A 34 -10.18 -15.85 15.45
C GLU A 34 -9.07 -16.49 14.61
N ARG A 35 -9.31 -16.77 13.32
CA ARG A 35 -8.32 -17.31 12.39
C ARG A 35 -7.34 -16.23 11.89
N VAL A 36 -7.74 -14.95 11.98
CA VAL A 36 -6.95 -13.81 11.51
C VAL A 36 -6.09 -13.29 12.66
N ALA A 37 -4.76 -13.34 12.48
CA ALA A 37 -3.82 -12.80 13.46
C ALA A 37 -3.67 -11.26 13.32
N ALA A 38 -3.63 -10.78 12.08
CA ALA A 38 -3.52 -9.36 11.76
C ALA A 38 -3.98 -9.09 10.33
N PHE A 39 -4.32 -7.85 10.04
CA PHE A 39 -4.57 -7.38 8.68
C PHE A 39 -4.08 -5.94 8.49
N SER A 40 -3.87 -5.55 7.25
CA SER A 40 -3.53 -4.17 6.87
C SER A 40 -4.30 -3.76 5.63
N VAL A 41 -4.84 -2.56 5.67
CA VAL A 41 -5.54 -1.93 4.55
C VAL A 41 -4.53 -1.16 3.70
N ARG A 42 -4.60 -1.34 2.38
CA ARG A 42 -3.68 -0.72 1.43
C ARG A 42 -4.41 -0.01 0.29
N VAL A 43 -3.85 1.11 -0.11
CA VAL A 43 -4.12 1.78 -1.38
C VAL A 43 -2.93 1.51 -2.30
N LEU A 44 -3.17 1.18 -3.56
CA LEU A 44 -2.14 0.91 -4.57
C LEU A 44 -2.42 1.68 -5.84
N SER A 45 -1.40 2.33 -6.37
CA SER A 45 -1.48 3.01 -7.66
C SER A 45 -0.12 3.00 -8.36
N GLY A 46 -0.14 2.86 -9.68
CA GLY A 46 1.00 3.29 -10.48
C GLY A 46 1.09 4.81 -10.49
N GLY A 47 2.28 5.34 -10.69
CA GLY A 47 2.48 6.78 -10.74
C GLY A 47 3.90 7.16 -11.12
N MET A 48 4.17 8.46 -11.10
CA MET A 48 5.50 9.02 -11.28
C MET A 48 6.05 9.48 -9.93
N ILE A 49 7.29 9.13 -9.68
CA ILE A 49 8.04 9.49 -8.49
C ILE A 49 9.19 10.40 -8.95
N GLY A 50 9.19 11.65 -8.50
CA GLY A 50 10.11 12.67 -8.98
C GLY A 50 10.91 13.34 -7.88
N SER A 51 12.19 13.58 -8.16
CA SER A 51 13.08 14.47 -7.43
C SER A 51 13.40 15.72 -8.29
N PRO A 52 14.14 16.72 -7.78
CA PRO A 52 14.63 17.82 -8.61
C PRO A 52 15.56 17.38 -9.74
N TYR A 53 16.13 16.18 -9.67
CA TYR A 53 17.16 15.69 -10.59
C TYR A 53 16.61 14.71 -11.62
N ASN A 54 15.67 13.86 -11.21
CA ASN A 54 15.19 12.76 -12.04
C ASN A 54 13.76 12.37 -11.70
N SER A 55 13.14 11.55 -12.56
CA SER A 55 11.78 11.05 -12.38
C SER A 55 11.69 9.64 -12.93
N VAL A 56 11.04 8.75 -12.19
CA VAL A 56 10.84 7.35 -12.55
C VAL A 56 9.38 6.96 -12.38
N GLY A 57 8.90 6.01 -13.19
CA GLY A 57 7.63 5.34 -12.96
C GLY A 57 7.76 4.31 -11.85
N GLY A 58 6.70 4.13 -11.05
CA GLY A 58 6.71 3.15 -9.98
C GLY A 58 5.35 2.93 -9.36
N LEU A 59 5.34 2.18 -8.27
CA LEU A 59 4.16 1.81 -7.49
C LEU A 59 4.12 2.59 -6.18
N ILE A 60 2.97 3.20 -5.92
CA ILE A 60 2.69 3.96 -4.71
C ILE A 60 1.78 3.11 -3.82
N TYR A 61 2.25 2.75 -2.64
CA TYR A 61 1.49 2.03 -1.61
C TYR A 61 1.14 2.98 -0.48
N GLY A 62 -0.16 3.22 -0.27
CA GLY A 62 -0.66 3.89 0.93
C GLY A 62 -0.99 2.84 1.99
N VAL A 63 -0.34 2.90 3.16
CA VAL A 63 -0.45 1.88 4.21
C VAL A 63 -0.74 2.50 5.58
N ASN A 64 -1.48 1.78 6.41
CA ASN A 64 -1.56 2.14 7.83
C ASN A 64 -0.31 1.64 8.55
N ALA A 65 0.51 2.55 9.06
CA ALA A 65 1.82 2.24 9.63
C ALA A 65 1.75 1.19 10.76
N GLU A 66 0.74 1.28 11.62
CA GLU A 66 0.58 0.36 12.77
C GLU A 66 0.08 -1.03 12.35
N GLN A 67 -0.80 -1.10 11.37
CA GLN A 67 -1.28 -2.38 10.83
C GLN A 67 -0.21 -3.05 9.98
N GLU A 68 0.45 -2.28 9.12
CA GLU A 68 1.42 -2.80 8.15
C GLU A 68 2.61 -3.49 8.81
N LYS A 69 3.13 -2.96 9.90
CA LYS A 69 4.25 -3.59 10.64
C LYS A 69 3.91 -4.96 11.23
N LYS A 70 2.62 -5.32 11.32
CA LYS A 70 2.17 -6.63 11.80
C LYS A 70 2.06 -7.67 10.69
N VAL A 71 1.91 -7.26 9.44
CA VAL A 71 1.68 -8.14 8.29
C VAL A 71 2.82 -8.14 7.28
N SER A 72 3.76 -7.21 7.40
CA SER A 72 4.91 -7.10 6.50
C SER A 72 6.21 -6.79 7.24
N LYS A 73 7.33 -6.90 6.52
CA LYS A 73 8.67 -6.66 7.04
C LYS A 73 9.23 -5.29 6.64
N ILE A 74 8.40 -4.36 6.18
CA ILE A 74 8.86 -3.04 5.71
C ILE A 74 9.64 -2.32 6.80
N LYS A 75 9.15 -2.35 8.05
CA LYS A 75 9.82 -1.72 9.19
C LYS A 75 11.21 -2.29 9.43
N ASP A 76 11.36 -3.60 9.32
CA ASP A 76 12.64 -4.29 9.55
C ASP A 76 13.63 -4.09 8.41
N ALA A 77 13.16 -3.68 7.23
CA ALA A 77 13.95 -3.42 6.04
C ALA A 77 14.52 -1.99 5.98
N ILE A 78 14.22 -1.12 6.95
CA ILE A 78 14.74 0.26 6.97
C ILE A 78 16.24 0.24 7.21
N VAL A 79 17.00 0.80 6.27
CA VAL A 79 18.47 0.89 6.31
C VAL A 79 18.97 2.32 6.59
N ALA A 80 18.13 3.34 6.36
CA ALA A 80 18.44 4.73 6.70
C ALA A 80 17.17 5.48 7.10
N GLY A 81 17.27 6.43 8.03
CA GLY A 81 16.13 7.17 8.56
C GLY A 81 15.23 6.32 9.45
N ASP A 82 13.93 6.61 9.42
CA ASP A 82 12.95 6.01 10.31
C ASP A 82 11.76 5.43 9.52
N TYR A 83 11.00 4.54 10.17
CA TYR A 83 9.73 4.04 9.67
C TYR A 83 8.63 5.12 9.75
N LEU A 84 7.51 4.91 9.05
CA LEU A 84 6.34 5.79 9.09
C LEU A 84 5.81 5.96 10.52
N THR A 85 5.49 7.18 10.91
CA THR A 85 4.86 7.50 12.21
C THR A 85 3.35 7.73 12.11
N GLY A 86 2.82 7.87 10.90
CA GLY A 86 1.44 8.25 10.62
C GLY A 86 1.25 9.76 10.41
N GLU A 87 2.31 10.53 10.46
CA GLU A 87 2.28 11.96 10.11
C GLU A 87 2.09 12.15 8.60
N LYS A 88 1.52 13.31 8.24
CA LYS A 88 1.28 13.62 6.82
C LYS A 88 2.57 13.77 6.04
N ARG A 89 2.53 13.29 4.79
CA ARG A 89 3.58 13.49 3.78
C ARG A 89 4.92 12.84 4.10
N GLU A 90 4.90 11.81 4.93
CA GLU A 90 6.02 10.91 5.09
C GLU A 90 6.07 9.91 3.93
N LEU A 91 7.27 9.59 3.47
CA LEU A 91 7.49 8.63 2.40
C LEU A 91 8.67 7.72 2.73
N LEU A 92 8.50 6.42 2.48
CA LEU A 92 9.59 5.45 2.43
C LEU A 92 9.90 5.13 0.97
N ILE A 93 11.19 5.06 0.64
CA ILE A 93 11.68 4.79 -0.71
C ILE A 93 12.69 3.64 -0.67
N GLY A 94 12.70 2.79 -1.69
CA GLY A 94 13.73 1.76 -1.84
C GLY A 94 15.10 2.39 -2.10
N ASP A 95 16.16 1.74 -1.68
CA ASP A 95 17.53 2.24 -1.82
C ASP A 95 17.94 2.41 -3.29
N GLU A 96 17.62 1.46 -4.15
CA GLU A 96 17.87 1.54 -5.58
C GLU A 96 17.12 2.72 -6.24
N MET A 97 15.85 2.97 -5.87
CA MET A 97 15.11 4.12 -6.37
C MET A 97 15.68 5.43 -5.81
N ALA A 98 16.09 5.45 -4.55
CA ALA A 98 16.73 6.62 -3.93
C ALA A 98 18.02 7.01 -4.66
N ASP A 99 18.82 6.03 -5.09
CA ASP A 99 20.02 6.26 -5.90
C ASP A 99 19.66 6.81 -7.28
N LEU A 100 18.66 6.22 -7.97
CA LEU A 100 18.19 6.71 -9.28
C LEU A 100 17.68 8.16 -9.22
N LEU A 101 17.03 8.54 -8.13
CA LEU A 101 16.48 9.88 -7.93
C LEU A 101 17.46 10.84 -7.24
N GLU A 102 18.64 10.36 -6.85
CA GLU A 102 19.69 11.13 -6.16
C GLU A 102 19.17 11.80 -4.88
N VAL A 103 18.40 11.04 -4.07
CA VAL A 103 17.79 11.53 -2.82
C VAL A 103 18.25 10.74 -1.60
N LYS A 104 18.18 11.39 -0.45
CA LYS A 104 18.44 10.84 0.88
C LYS A 104 17.30 11.21 1.84
N THR A 105 17.36 10.70 3.06
CA THR A 105 16.42 11.07 4.13
C THR A 105 16.36 12.59 4.30
N GLY A 106 15.13 13.11 4.42
CA GLY A 106 14.84 14.54 4.52
C GLY A 106 14.60 15.24 3.17
N ASP A 107 14.98 14.66 2.05
CA ASP A 107 14.77 15.24 0.73
C ASP A 107 13.31 15.17 0.28
N ARG A 108 12.96 16.01 -0.68
CA ARG A 108 11.59 16.12 -1.21
C ARG A 108 11.38 15.21 -2.40
N ILE A 109 10.22 14.58 -2.44
CA ILE A 109 9.73 13.77 -3.54
C ILE A 109 8.34 14.26 -3.95
N VAL A 110 8.09 14.40 -5.25
CA VAL A 110 6.77 14.67 -5.81
C VAL A 110 6.19 13.35 -6.32
N LEU A 111 5.01 12.99 -5.86
CA LEU A 111 4.22 11.89 -6.40
C LEU A 111 3.16 12.44 -7.33
N THR A 112 3.02 11.81 -8.50
CA THR A 112 1.98 12.09 -9.50
C THR A 112 1.21 10.82 -9.78
N ALA A 113 -0.11 10.87 -9.64
CA ALA A 113 -1.00 9.73 -9.91
C ALA A 113 -2.33 10.21 -10.52
N ALA A 114 -3.10 9.29 -11.10
CA ALA A 114 -4.43 9.58 -11.58
C ALA A 114 -5.46 9.39 -10.46
N LYS A 115 -6.40 10.32 -10.33
CA LYS A 115 -7.54 10.16 -9.43
C LYS A 115 -8.44 9.02 -9.87
N VAL A 116 -9.04 8.32 -8.90
CA VAL A 116 -10.00 7.24 -9.20
C VAL A 116 -11.22 7.80 -9.96
N ASN A 117 -11.78 6.98 -10.85
CA ASN A 117 -12.92 7.33 -11.69
C ASN A 117 -12.74 8.62 -12.52
N SER A 118 -11.48 8.98 -12.82
CA SER A 118 -11.12 10.18 -13.55
C SER A 118 -9.80 9.99 -14.29
N ASN A 119 -9.60 10.75 -15.37
CA ASN A 119 -8.30 10.86 -16.02
C ASN A 119 -7.48 12.07 -15.51
N GLU A 120 -7.95 12.71 -14.44
CA GLU A 120 -7.29 13.88 -13.86
C GLU A 120 -6.06 13.43 -13.07
N LEU A 121 -4.91 14.03 -13.40
CA LEU A 121 -3.68 13.83 -12.65
C LEU A 121 -3.65 14.72 -11.42
N THR A 122 -3.12 14.17 -10.34
CA THR A 122 -2.88 14.86 -9.08
C THR A 122 -1.41 14.75 -8.71
N GLN A 123 -0.91 15.75 -8.01
CA GLN A 123 0.45 15.76 -7.48
C GLN A 123 0.43 16.20 -6.03
N ASP A 124 1.29 15.60 -5.24
CA ASP A 124 1.56 16.07 -3.88
C ASP A 124 3.04 15.91 -3.52
N LEU A 125 3.50 16.71 -2.58
CA LEU A 125 4.88 16.79 -2.14
C LEU A 125 5.06 16.00 -0.84
N PHE A 126 6.01 15.09 -0.85
CA PHE A 126 6.39 14.25 0.28
C PHE A 126 7.82 14.51 0.70
N ARG A 127 8.17 14.02 1.88
CA ARG A 127 9.54 14.05 2.40
C ARG A 127 9.98 12.63 2.71
N VAL A 128 11.19 12.27 2.25
CA VAL A 128 11.79 10.96 2.52
C VAL A 128 12.02 10.81 4.04
N LYS A 129 11.22 9.96 4.68
CA LYS A 129 11.34 9.61 6.09
C LYS A 129 12.38 8.53 6.32
N GLY A 130 12.38 7.52 5.46
CA GLY A 130 13.29 6.41 5.52
C GLY A 130 13.55 5.77 4.16
N ILE A 131 14.63 5.03 4.10
CA ILE A 131 15.05 4.24 2.94
C ILE A 131 15.04 2.78 3.37
N PHE A 132 14.42 1.92 2.56
CA PHE A 132 14.36 0.48 2.80
C PHE A 132 15.17 -0.29 1.76
N GLU A 133 15.61 -1.49 2.15
CA GLU A 133 16.26 -2.47 1.28
C GLU A 133 15.65 -3.85 1.56
N PHE A 134 14.90 -4.39 0.60
CA PHE A 134 14.38 -5.75 0.67
C PHE A 134 15.37 -6.80 0.20
N GLY A 135 16.45 -6.38 -0.47
CA GLY A 135 17.39 -7.26 -1.14
C GLY A 135 16.83 -7.86 -2.44
N ASN A 136 15.80 -7.27 -2.97
CA ASN A 136 15.21 -7.56 -4.28
C ASN A 136 15.21 -6.27 -5.09
N ARG A 137 16.13 -6.20 -6.06
CA ARG A 137 16.36 -4.98 -6.84
C ARG A 137 15.10 -4.43 -7.49
N GLU A 138 14.25 -5.29 -8.05
CA GLU A 138 12.99 -4.86 -8.69
C GLU A 138 12.06 -4.16 -7.70
N LEU A 139 11.88 -4.73 -6.51
CA LEU A 139 11.06 -4.09 -5.46
C LEU A 139 11.70 -2.80 -4.94
N ASP A 140 13.02 -2.80 -4.78
CA ASP A 140 13.78 -1.66 -4.26
C ASP A 140 13.87 -0.50 -5.29
N GLU A 141 13.70 -0.79 -6.60
CA GLU A 141 13.61 0.21 -7.67
C GLU A 141 12.19 0.75 -7.93
N GLU A 142 11.13 -0.01 -7.58
CA GLU A 142 9.77 0.29 -8.09
C GLU A 142 8.80 0.82 -7.04
N ILE A 143 9.04 0.62 -5.75
CA ILE A 143 8.03 0.83 -4.72
C ILE A 143 8.37 2.01 -3.82
N VAL A 144 7.35 2.83 -3.51
CA VAL A 144 7.34 3.78 -2.40
C VAL A 144 6.15 3.51 -1.49
N PHE A 145 6.33 3.77 -0.18
CA PHE A 145 5.27 3.68 0.80
C PHE A 145 4.98 5.05 1.40
N ILE A 146 3.69 5.37 1.51
CA ILE A 146 3.16 6.57 2.16
C ILE A 146 2.09 6.18 3.17
N ASN A 147 1.65 7.10 4.01
CA ASN A 147 0.53 6.83 4.90
C ASN A 147 -0.78 6.62 4.12
N LEU A 148 -1.65 5.74 4.62
CA LEU A 148 -2.92 5.38 3.99
C LEU A 148 -3.77 6.61 3.67
N ALA A 149 -3.91 7.53 4.63
CA ALA A 149 -4.70 8.74 4.44
C ALA A 149 -4.14 9.65 3.33
N ASP A 150 -2.81 9.73 3.19
CA ASP A 150 -2.17 10.47 2.10
C ASP A 150 -2.42 9.80 0.75
N GLY A 151 -2.37 8.48 0.68
CA GLY A 151 -2.71 7.72 -0.53
C GLY A 151 -4.17 7.89 -0.94
N GLN A 152 -5.09 7.83 0.01
CA GLN A 152 -6.52 8.08 -0.23
C GLN A 152 -6.77 9.51 -0.73
N ALA A 153 -6.10 10.50 -0.15
CA ALA A 153 -6.20 11.89 -0.58
C ALA A 153 -5.60 12.10 -1.98
N LEU A 154 -4.43 11.50 -2.28
CA LEU A 154 -3.76 11.58 -3.58
C LEU A 154 -4.66 11.06 -4.71
N LEU A 155 -5.37 9.96 -4.47
CA LEU A 155 -6.25 9.32 -5.45
C LEU A 155 -7.71 9.82 -5.40
N ASP A 156 -8.05 10.70 -4.48
CA ASP A 156 -9.43 11.21 -4.27
C ASP A 156 -10.45 10.09 -4.02
N MET A 157 -10.07 9.08 -3.25
CA MET A 157 -10.89 7.89 -3.01
C MET A 157 -11.55 7.82 -1.63
N LYS A 158 -11.48 8.91 -0.86
CA LYS A 158 -12.03 9.00 0.50
C LYS A 158 -11.55 7.85 1.40
N GLU A 159 -12.47 7.02 1.91
CA GLU A 159 -12.18 5.89 2.80
C GLU A 159 -11.92 4.57 2.04
N GLY A 160 -11.84 4.60 0.72
CA GLY A 160 -11.64 3.42 -0.11
C GLY A 160 -10.29 2.73 0.10
N ALA A 161 -10.19 1.48 -0.32
CA ALA A 161 -8.96 0.69 -0.31
C ALA A 161 -8.91 -0.26 -1.50
N HIS A 162 -7.73 -0.52 -2.03
CA HIS A 162 -7.56 -1.49 -3.11
C HIS A 162 -7.38 -2.91 -2.59
N GLN A 163 -6.73 -3.04 -1.45
CA GLN A 163 -6.34 -4.35 -0.93
C GLN A 163 -6.42 -4.38 0.59
N ILE A 164 -6.83 -5.52 1.14
CA ILE A 164 -6.62 -5.87 2.54
C ILE A 164 -5.70 -7.08 2.57
N VAL A 165 -4.57 -6.96 3.24
CA VAL A 165 -3.59 -8.03 3.41
C VAL A 165 -3.81 -8.69 4.76
N LEU A 166 -3.79 -10.02 4.78
CA LEU A 166 -4.07 -10.83 5.95
C LEU A 166 -2.83 -11.60 6.40
N GLN A 167 -2.74 -11.81 7.71
CA GLN A 167 -1.88 -12.81 8.33
C GLN A 167 -2.77 -13.72 9.18
N PHE A 168 -2.63 -15.04 9.01
CA PHE A 168 -3.40 -16.03 9.75
C PHE A 168 -2.69 -16.47 11.02
N GLN A 169 -3.46 -17.01 11.99
CA GLN A 169 -2.94 -17.51 13.26
C GLN A 169 -2.05 -18.74 13.07
N ASN A 170 -2.31 -19.56 12.02
CA ASN A 170 -1.48 -20.72 11.67
C ASN A 170 -1.44 -20.93 10.15
N GLU A 171 -0.39 -21.62 9.69
CA GLU A 171 -0.18 -21.90 8.26
C GLU A 171 -1.24 -22.83 7.65
N ALA A 172 -1.91 -23.68 8.44
CA ALA A 172 -2.94 -24.57 7.95
C ALA A 172 -4.17 -23.77 7.46
N THR A 173 -4.52 -22.69 8.15
CA THR A 173 -5.62 -21.79 7.76
C THR A 173 -5.32 -21.06 6.46
N SER A 174 -4.06 -20.71 6.19
CA SER A 174 -3.68 -20.03 4.95
C SER A 174 -3.77 -20.92 3.70
N ARG A 175 -3.75 -22.25 3.90
CA ARG A 175 -3.87 -23.25 2.82
C ARG A 175 -5.29 -23.72 2.58
N ASP A 176 -6.20 -23.40 3.50
CA ASP A 176 -7.62 -23.72 3.37
C ASP A 176 -8.26 -22.75 2.35
N ASN A 177 -8.55 -23.26 1.15
CA ASN A 177 -9.20 -22.47 0.08
C ASN A 177 -10.64 -22.07 0.44
N ASP A 178 -11.18 -22.57 1.56
CA ASP A 178 -12.51 -22.27 2.09
C ASP A 178 -12.50 -21.16 3.15
N PHE A 179 -11.68 -20.13 2.97
CA PHE A 179 -11.77 -18.93 3.82
C PHE A 179 -13.04 -18.14 3.46
N VAL A 180 -14.16 -18.55 4.03
CA VAL A 180 -15.54 -18.14 3.70
C VAL A 180 -15.91 -16.75 4.23
N LEU A 181 -14.98 -15.81 4.34
CA LEU A 181 -15.32 -14.40 4.62
C LEU A 181 -15.99 -13.72 3.43
N LEU A 182 -15.75 -14.27 2.23
CA LEU A 182 -16.13 -13.67 0.95
C LEU A 182 -17.53 -14.05 0.48
N GLU A 183 -18.07 -15.21 0.90
CA GLU A 183 -19.37 -15.72 0.41
C GLU A 183 -20.59 -14.87 0.80
N ASN A 184 -20.47 -13.98 1.77
CA ASN A 184 -21.58 -13.18 2.29
C ASN A 184 -21.43 -11.66 2.08
N ASN A 185 -20.77 -11.23 1.03
CA ASN A 185 -20.72 -9.81 0.69
C ASN A 185 -21.52 -9.53 -0.60
N PRO A 186 -22.85 -9.23 -0.47
CA PRO A 186 -23.77 -9.19 -1.62
C PRO A 186 -23.57 -7.99 -2.55
N THR A 187 -22.61 -7.10 -2.26
CA THR A 187 -22.48 -5.82 -2.97
C THR A 187 -21.19 -5.66 -3.77
N GLN A 188 -20.21 -6.56 -3.66
CA GLN A 188 -18.93 -6.46 -4.37
C GLN A 188 -18.36 -7.83 -4.72
N ASP A 189 -17.89 -7.98 -5.95
CA ASP A 189 -17.18 -9.15 -6.46
C ASP A 189 -15.74 -9.13 -5.92
N LEU A 190 -15.46 -9.92 -4.87
CA LEU A 190 -14.15 -9.99 -4.20
C LEU A 190 -13.33 -11.19 -4.70
N GLU A 191 -12.01 -11.06 -4.67
CA GLU A 191 -11.00 -12.11 -4.90
C GLU A 191 -9.90 -12.08 -3.85
#